data_e261662f67236fab2450d8ee5b6b4d48
#
_entry.id   e261662f67236fab2450d8ee5b6b4d48
#
_cell.length_a   1.000
_cell.length_b   1.000
_cell.length_c   1.000
_cell.angle_alpha   90.00
_cell.angle_beta   90.00
_cell.angle_gamma   90.00
#
_symmetry.space_group_name_H-M   'P 1'
#
loop_
_entity.id
_entity.type
_entity.pdbx_description
1 polymer ?
#
loop_
_entity_poly.entity_id
_entity_poly.type
_entity_poly.pdbx_seq_one_letter_code
_entity_poly.pdbx_strand_id
1 'polypeptide(L)'
;MLDLKFVRENIDLVQQNLDNRHTTGDLETFVSAYDERRQLIGKVEELKALRNSVTEEISQLKRNKENADDKIAEMKKVGDDIAELDNRIRDVEAKLRDAALMLPNMCDASVPVGADEDENVEQRKWGEPRQFDFDVQAHWDLGENLDILDFNRAGKMSGARFTVYKGLGARLERALINFMVDLHVDKHGYTEMMTPYMVTRETLTGTGQLPKFAEDMYHVENTEYFLIPTAEVTLTNYHGGEILSEEELPKYYTAFTACFRAEAGSAGRDTRGLIRQHQFNKVEMVKLAKPEDSFKELETLTDNAEEVLRLLELPFRVITLCTGDMGFGSAKTYDVEVWMPAQGKYREISSCSNMTDFQARRANIKFRRGPKGKPEFVHTLNGSGLAVGRTVAAILENCQQADGSVVIPKVLVPYMGGVEVITPAK
;
A
#
# COMPACT_ATOMS: atom_id res chain seq x y z
N MET A 1 8.89 7.13 -1.11
CA MET A 1 10.00 7.40 -2.07
C MET A 1 11.32 7.16 -1.40
N LEU A 2 12.37 6.88 -2.18
CA LEU A 2 13.72 6.75 -1.65
C LEU A 2 14.27 8.09 -1.13
N ASP A 3 15.29 8.02 -0.26
CA ASP A 3 16.05 9.20 0.15
C ASP A 3 16.82 9.77 -1.05
N LEU A 4 16.66 11.06 -1.35
CA LEU A 4 17.25 11.68 -2.53
C LEU A 4 18.78 11.65 -2.52
N LYS A 5 19.38 11.81 -1.34
CA LYS A 5 20.84 11.76 -1.16
C LYS A 5 21.34 10.33 -1.37
N PHE A 6 20.64 9.35 -0.78
CA PHE A 6 20.96 7.92 -0.97
C PHE A 6 20.94 7.55 -2.45
N VAL A 7 19.88 7.91 -3.18
CA VAL A 7 19.80 7.63 -4.63
C VAL A 7 20.98 8.24 -5.38
N ARG A 8 21.31 9.51 -5.10
CA ARG A 8 22.43 10.20 -5.79
C ARG A 8 23.78 9.58 -5.50
N GLU A 9 24.00 9.11 -4.26
CA GLU A 9 25.29 8.53 -3.83
C GLU A 9 25.42 7.04 -4.23
N ASN A 10 24.32 6.37 -4.59
CA ASN A 10 24.29 4.93 -4.87
C ASN A 10 23.56 4.59 -6.19
N ILE A 11 23.83 5.36 -7.24
CA ILE A 11 23.16 5.23 -8.54
C ILE A 11 23.24 3.80 -9.10
N ASP A 12 24.43 3.18 -9.06
CA ASP A 12 24.65 1.83 -9.57
C ASP A 12 23.81 0.79 -8.81
N LEU A 13 23.68 0.95 -7.47
CA LEU A 13 22.86 0.08 -6.65
C LEU A 13 21.37 0.24 -6.96
N VAL A 14 20.92 1.48 -7.19
CA VAL A 14 19.53 1.76 -7.57
C VAL A 14 19.24 1.21 -8.97
N GLN A 15 20.17 1.34 -9.92
CA GLN A 15 20.06 0.75 -11.25
C GLN A 15 19.95 -0.78 -11.15
N GLN A 16 20.84 -1.43 -10.38
CA GLN A 16 20.76 -2.88 -10.15
C GLN A 16 19.42 -3.31 -9.55
N ASN A 17 18.86 -2.53 -8.61
CA ASN A 17 17.53 -2.82 -8.07
C ASN A 17 16.43 -2.68 -9.13
N LEU A 18 16.50 -1.71 -10.03
CA LEU A 18 15.59 -1.58 -11.16
C LEU A 18 15.69 -2.79 -12.10
N ASP A 19 16.90 -3.22 -12.42
CA ASP A 19 17.16 -4.39 -13.28
C ASP A 19 16.61 -5.67 -12.64
N ASN A 20 16.88 -5.90 -11.35
CA ASN A 20 16.37 -7.04 -10.60
C ASN A 20 14.84 -7.06 -10.48
N ARG A 21 14.20 -5.89 -10.46
CA ARG A 21 12.73 -5.74 -10.45
C ARG A 21 12.10 -5.76 -11.85
N HIS A 22 12.87 -5.97 -12.90
CA HIS A 22 12.43 -5.91 -14.29
C HIS A 22 11.62 -4.65 -14.61
N THR A 23 12.03 -3.50 -14.05
CA THR A 23 11.37 -2.21 -14.22
C THR A 23 12.34 -1.12 -14.63
N THR A 24 11.82 0.03 -15.02
CA THR A 24 12.63 1.18 -15.42
C THR A 24 12.41 2.37 -14.50
N GLY A 25 13.41 3.23 -14.40
CA GLY A 25 13.34 4.51 -13.70
C GLY A 25 14.19 5.55 -14.42
N ASP A 26 13.76 6.79 -14.42
CA ASP A 26 14.50 7.90 -15.07
C ASP A 26 15.58 8.45 -14.13
N LEU A 27 16.67 7.68 -13.99
CA LEU A 27 17.82 8.09 -13.18
C LEU A 27 18.61 9.25 -13.80
N GLU A 28 18.58 9.42 -15.11
CA GLU A 28 19.26 10.53 -15.79
C GLU A 28 18.63 11.86 -15.42
N THR A 29 17.30 11.98 -15.57
CA THR A 29 16.56 13.17 -15.12
C THR A 29 16.72 13.41 -13.61
N PHE A 30 16.70 12.34 -12.80
CA PHE A 30 16.91 12.46 -11.36
C PHE A 30 18.27 13.07 -11.02
N VAL A 31 19.37 12.52 -11.57
CA VAL A 31 20.74 13.00 -11.33
C VAL A 31 20.91 14.43 -11.80
N SER A 32 20.45 14.73 -13.02
CA SER A 32 20.55 16.08 -13.59
C SER A 32 19.83 17.11 -12.73
N ALA A 33 18.60 16.83 -12.30
CA ALA A 33 17.80 17.72 -11.45
C ALA A 33 18.41 17.86 -10.04
N TYR A 34 18.92 16.77 -9.46
CA TYR A 34 19.57 16.82 -8.14
C TYR A 34 20.83 17.70 -8.15
N ASP A 35 21.70 17.53 -9.16
CA ASP A 35 22.94 18.28 -9.26
C ASP A 35 22.67 19.74 -9.61
N GLU A 36 21.72 20.05 -10.50
CA GLU A 36 21.28 21.42 -10.79
C GLU A 36 20.73 22.11 -9.55
N ARG A 37 19.84 21.45 -8.81
CA ARG A 37 19.31 21.95 -7.54
C ARG A 37 20.43 22.35 -6.57
N ARG A 38 21.42 21.48 -6.40
CA ARG A 38 22.55 21.71 -5.51
C ARG A 38 23.37 22.94 -5.94
N GLN A 39 23.62 23.09 -7.24
CA GLN A 39 24.34 24.25 -7.77
C GLN A 39 23.57 25.56 -7.57
N LEU A 40 22.24 25.55 -7.83
CA LEU A 40 21.38 26.72 -7.66
C LEU A 40 21.28 27.17 -6.19
N ILE A 41 21.13 26.21 -5.27
CA ILE A 41 21.12 26.51 -3.83
C ILE A 41 22.44 27.17 -3.41
N GLY A 42 23.59 26.62 -3.85
CA GLY A 42 24.91 27.22 -3.54
C GLY A 42 25.01 28.67 -4.03
N LYS A 43 24.56 28.96 -5.26
CA LYS A 43 24.53 30.34 -5.79
C LYS A 43 23.64 31.27 -5.00
N VAL A 44 22.45 30.80 -4.60
CA VAL A 44 21.53 31.61 -3.77
C VAL A 44 22.14 31.89 -2.41
N GLU A 45 22.82 30.92 -1.79
CA GLU A 45 23.51 31.12 -0.49
C GLU A 45 24.63 32.16 -0.63
N GLU A 46 25.45 32.09 -1.68
CA GLU A 46 26.50 33.08 -1.98
C GLU A 46 25.91 34.48 -2.14
N LEU A 47 24.84 34.65 -2.95
CA LEU A 47 24.17 35.94 -3.15
C LEU A 47 23.53 36.47 -1.86
N LYS A 48 22.93 35.61 -1.04
CA LYS A 48 22.38 35.99 0.28
C LYS A 48 23.47 36.44 1.24
N ALA A 49 24.64 35.77 1.25
CA ALA A 49 25.77 36.19 2.06
C ALA A 49 26.33 37.55 1.60
N LEU A 50 26.49 37.75 0.28
CA LEU A 50 26.89 39.05 -0.31
C LEU A 50 25.91 40.16 0.08
N ARG A 51 24.61 39.93 -0.08
CA ARG A 51 23.57 40.91 0.27
C ARG A 51 23.63 41.30 1.75
N ASN A 52 23.86 40.34 2.64
CA ASN A 52 23.96 40.62 4.08
C ASN A 52 25.20 41.49 4.40
N SER A 53 26.38 41.14 3.84
CA SER A 53 27.61 41.91 4.02
C SER A 53 27.48 43.36 3.51
N VAL A 54 26.99 43.53 2.29
CA VAL A 54 26.84 44.88 1.68
C VAL A 54 25.74 45.68 2.38
N THR A 55 24.72 45.02 2.94
CA THR A 55 23.69 45.72 3.75
C THR A 55 24.28 46.32 5.02
N GLU A 56 25.25 45.66 5.65
CA GLU A 56 25.99 46.22 6.80
C GLU A 56 26.83 47.43 6.39
N GLU A 57 27.54 47.34 5.23
CA GLU A 57 28.32 48.45 4.69
C GLU A 57 27.45 49.67 4.35
N ILE A 58 26.30 49.44 3.68
CA ILE A 58 25.31 50.49 3.41
C ILE A 58 24.84 51.18 4.71
N SER A 59 24.62 50.41 5.74
CA SER A 59 24.23 50.91 7.04
C SER A 59 25.30 51.81 7.69
N GLN A 60 26.57 51.44 7.53
CA GLN A 60 27.72 52.23 8.01
C GLN A 60 27.86 53.54 7.21
N LEU A 61 27.83 53.49 5.86
CA LEU A 61 27.89 54.64 4.99
C LEU A 61 26.78 55.67 5.33
N LYS A 62 25.54 55.20 5.50
CA LYS A 62 24.42 56.06 5.91
C LYS A 62 24.63 56.70 7.29
N ARG A 63 25.21 55.98 8.24
CA ARG A 63 25.55 56.56 9.57
C ARG A 63 26.60 57.67 9.46
N ASN A 64 27.57 57.47 8.54
CA ASN A 64 28.64 58.44 8.30
C ASN A 64 28.18 59.61 7.38
N LYS A 65 26.89 59.60 6.89
CA LYS A 65 26.34 60.54 5.90
C LYS A 65 27.06 60.51 4.55
N GLU A 66 27.61 59.35 4.19
CA GLU A 66 28.24 59.06 2.91
C GLU A 66 27.21 58.52 1.89
N ASN A 67 27.48 58.71 0.58
CA ASN A 67 26.60 58.23 -0.47
C ASN A 67 26.66 56.68 -0.54
N ALA A 68 25.50 56.01 -0.60
CA ALA A 68 25.35 54.58 -0.70
C ALA A 68 24.49 54.14 -1.90
N ASP A 69 24.13 55.07 -2.81
CA ASP A 69 23.14 54.82 -3.88
C ASP A 69 23.57 53.71 -4.85
N ASP A 70 24.86 53.64 -5.24
CA ASP A 70 25.39 52.63 -6.11
C ASP A 70 25.29 51.21 -5.47
N LYS A 71 25.64 51.12 -4.19
CA LYS A 71 25.50 49.83 -3.45
C LYS A 71 24.04 49.43 -3.26
N ILE A 72 23.15 50.38 -3.08
CA ILE A 72 21.71 50.09 -2.98
C ILE A 72 21.19 49.60 -4.32
N ALA A 73 21.59 50.20 -5.44
CA ALA A 73 21.22 49.74 -6.80
C ALA A 73 21.78 48.33 -7.11
N GLU A 74 23.03 48.05 -6.72
CA GLU A 74 23.62 46.72 -6.84
C GLU A 74 22.85 45.68 -6.03
N MET A 75 22.52 45.98 -4.77
CA MET A 75 21.78 45.05 -3.93
C MET A 75 20.33 44.83 -4.37
N LYS A 76 19.74 45.80 -5.07
CA LYS A 76 18.45 45.59 -5.72
C LYS A 76 18.57 44.52 -6.81
N LYS A 77 19.59 44.61 -7.67
CA LYS A 77 19.87 43.63 -8.72
C LYS A 77 20.14 42.21 -8.12
N VAL A 78 20.95 42.16 -7.06
CA VAL A 78 21.18 40.89 -6.32
C VAL A 78 19.88 40.33 -5.77
N GLY A 79 18.95 41.16 -5.31
CA GLY A 79 17.62 40.74 -4.88
C GLY A 79 16.78 40.15 -6.00
N ASP A 80 16.81 40.77 -7.18
CA ASP A 80 16.11 40.26 -8.38
C ASP A 80 16.73 38.90 -8.87
N ASP A 81 18.06 38.80 -8.87
CA ASP A 81 18.77 37.57 -9.22
C ASP A 81 18.44 36.40 -8.26
N ILE A 82 18.35 36.69 -6.95
CA ILE A 82 17.91 35.69 -5.94
C ILE A 82 16.48 35.23 -6.24
N ALA A 83 15.56 36.14 -6.55
CA ALA A 83 14.17 35.80 -6.85
C ALA A 83 14.04 34.92 -8.11
N GLU A 84 14.83 35.21 -9.15
CA GLU A 84 14.89 34.38 -10.36
C GLU A 84 15.42 32.97 -10.06
N LEU A 85 16.52 32.85 -9.29
CA LEU A 85 17.08 31.58 -8.89
C LEU A 85 16.13 30.77 -7.98
N ASP A 86 15.44 31.42 -7.05
CA ASP A 86 14.44 30.77 -6.19
C ASP A 86 13.25 30.21 -7.00
N ASN A 87 12.84 30.88 -8.09
CA ASN A 87 11.86 30.35 -9.05
C ASN A 87 12.39 29.10 -9.77
N ARG A 88 13.62 29.18 -10.29
CA ARG A 88 14.27 28.07 -10.98
C ARG A 88 14.46 26.85 -10.05
N ILE A 89 14.81 27.08 -8.80
CA ILE A 89 14.91 26.03 -7.78
C ILE A 89 13.56 25.31 -7.65
N ARG A 90 12.44 26.02 -7.58
CA ARG A 90 11.10 25.40 -7.49
C ARG A 90 10.79 24.50 -8.67
N ASP A 91 11.13 24.95 -9.90
CA ASP A 91 10.91 24.16 -11.11
C ASP A 91 11.77 22.89 -11.11
N VAL A 92 13.04 22.99 -10.70
CA VAL A 92 13.96 21.85 -10.61
C VAL A 92 13.54 20.89 -9.49
N GLU A 93 13.07 21.40 -8.35
CA GLU A 93 12.54 20.59 -7.24
C GLU A 93 11.28 19.80 -7.65
N ALA A 94 10.40 20.39 -8.46
CA ALA A 94 9.25 19.68 -9.00
C ALA A 94 9.71 18.51 -9.91
N LYS A 95 10.63 18.76 -10.85
CA LYS A 95 11.20 17.70 -11.72
C LYS A 95 11.88 16.59 -10.93
N LEU A 96 12.68 16.95 -9.93
CA LEU A 96 13.38 16.00 -9.07
C LEU A 96 12.38 15.14 -8.28
N ARG A 97 11.33 15.78 -7.74
CA ARG A 97 10.25 15.08 -7.03
C ARG A 97 9.53 14.10 -7.94
N ASP A 98 9.15 14.52 -9.14
CA ASP A 98 8.44 13.68 -10.10
C ASP A 98 9.27 12.46 -10.49
N ALA A 99 10.57 12.64 -10.80
CA ALA A 99 11.47 11.54 -11.06
C ALA A 99 11.62 10.59 -9.87
N ALA A 100 11.79 11.13 -8.66
CA ALA A 100 11.92 10.35 -7.43
C ALA A 100 10.64 9.56 -7.08
N LEU A 101 9.45 10.11 -7.37
CA LEU A 101 8.18 9.44 -7.14
C LEU A 101 7.96 8.22 -8.04
N MET A 102 8.66 8.13 -9.16
CA MET A 102 8.60 7.00 -10.10
C MET A 102 9.62 5.89 -9.81
N LEU A 103 10.53 6.09 -8.86
CA LEU A 103 11.48 5.05 -8.44
C LEU A 103 10.82 4.11 -7.42
N PRO A 104 10.90 2.76 -7.61
CA PRO A 104 10.40 1.79 -6.64
C PRO A 104 11.26 1.77 -5.38
N ASN A 105 10.76 1.14 -4.33
CA ASN A 105 11.55 0.89 -3.13
C ASN A 105 12.72 -0.07 -3.41
N MET A 106 13.76 -0.01 -2.59
CA MET A 106 14.86 -0.98 -2.61
C MET A 106 14.37 -2.32 -2.06
N CYS A 107 14.72 -3.41 -2.74
CA CYS A 107 14.51 -4.75 -2.20
C CYS A 107 15.45 -5.01 -1.02
N ASP A 108 14.92 -5.67 0.02
CA ASP A 108 15.76 -6.17 1.11
C ASP A 108 16.70 -7.28 0.60
N ALA A 109 17.88 -7.40 1.19
CA ALA A 109 18.88 -8.39 0.77
C ALA A 109 18.42 -9.86 0.92
N SER A 110 17.38 -10.12 1.72
CA SER A 110 16.79 -11.45 1.90
C SER A 110 15.76 -11.83 0.83
N VAL A 111 15.41 -10.89 -0.07
CA VAL A 111 14.45 -11.13 -1.16
C VAL A 111 15.14 -11.92 -2.28
N PRO A 112 14.58 -13.05 -2.73
CA PRO A 112 15.14 -13.80 -3.85
C PRO A 112 15.07 -12.97 -5.14
N VAL A 113 16.16 -13.02 -5.93
CA VAL A 113 16.16 -12.42 -7.26
C VAL A 113 15.44 -13.38 -8.22
N GLY A 114 14.44 -12.86 -8.94
CA GLY A 114 13.62 -13.62 -9.88
C GLY A 114 12.84 -12.69 -10.80
N ALA A 115 12.34 -13.23 -11.92
CA ALA A 115 11.69 -12.47 -12.98
C ALA A 115 10.18 -12.25 -12.74
N ASP A 116 9.49 -13.26 -12.21
CA ASP A 116 8.03 -13.28 -12.08
C ASP A 116 7.55 -14.24 -10.98
N GLU A 117 6.23 -14.45 -10.91
CA GLU A 117 5.55 -15.27 -9.89
C GLU A 117 6.04 -16.74 -9.80
N ASP A 118 6.61 -17.29 -10.87
CA ASP A 118 7.11 -18.68 -10.90
C ASP A 118 8.40 -18.86 -10.07
N GLU A 119 9.12 -17.76 -9.79
CA GLU A 119 10.36 -17.75 -9.00
C GLU A 119 10.15 -17.33 -7.54
N ASN A 120 8.91 -17.19 -7.10
CA ASN A 120 8.56 -16.97 -5.69
C ASN A 120 8.93 -18.20 -4.85
N VAL A 121 9.38 -17.97 -3.62
CA VAL A 121 9.92 -19.03 -2.75
C VAL A 121 8.93 -19.40 -1.66
N GLU A 122 8.47 -20.66 -1.66
CA GLU A 122 7.62 -21.17 -0.59
C GLU A 122 8.38 -21.25 0.74
N GLN A 123 7.79 -20.64 1.78
CA GLN A 123 8.35 -20.61 3.12
C GLN A 123 7.77 -21.70 4.02
N ARG A 124 6.46 -21.87 3.97
CA ARG A 124 5.71 -22.83 4.81
C ARG A 124 4.33 -23.12 4.27
N LYS A 125 3.77 -24.21 4.71
CA LYS A 125 2.38 -24.63 4.46
C LYS A 125 1.68 -24.96 5.77
N TRP A 126 0.34 -24.81 5.74
CA TRP A 126 -0.53 -25.26 6.82
C TRP A 126 -1.77 -25.94 6.26
N GLY A 127 -2.18 -27.05 6.91
CA GLY A 127 -3.32 -27.85 6.50
C GLY A 127 -3.08 -28.64 5.23
N GLU A 128 -3.87 -29.70 5.04
CA GLU A 128 -3.81 -30.54 3.85
C GLU A 128 -5.05 -30.28 2.98
N PRO A 129 -4.90 -30.08 1.66
CA PRO A 129 -6.02 -30.01 0.74
C PRO A 129 -6.95 -31.21 0.86
N ARG A 130 -8.24 -30.93 1.10
CA ARG A 130 -9.27 -31.97 1.19
C ARG A 130 -9.32 -32.78 -0.12
N GLN A 131 -9.34 -34.09 -0.01
CA GLN A 131 -9.63 -34.98 -1.13
C GLN A 131 -11.15 -35.17 -1.21
N PHE A 132 -11.71 -34.92 -2.38
CA PHE A 132 -13.14 -35.08 -2.65
C PHE A 132 -13.40 -36.37 -3.41
N ASP A 133 -14.46 -37.07 -3.07
CA ASP A 133 -14.97 -38.28 -3.75
C ASP A 133 -16.07 -37.97 -4.78
N PHE A 134 -16.24 -36.68 -5.10
CA PHE A 134 -17.16 -36.12 -6.07
C PHE A 134 -16.51 -34.99 -6.88
N ASP A 135 -17.15 -34.60 -7.98
CA ASP A 135 -16.67 -33.52 -8.84
C ASP A 135 -16.83 -32.16 -8.14
N VAL A 136 -15.70 -31.50 -7.88
CA VAL A 136 -15.63 -30.20 -7.20
C VAL A 136 -16.22 -29.12 -8.10
N GLN A 137 -17.20 -28.36 -7.59
CA GLN A 137 -17.76 -27.21 -8.26
C GLN A 137 -16.97 -25.93 -7.91
N ALA A 138 -16.87 -25.03 -8.87
CA ALA A 138 -16.30 -23.71 -8.65
C ALA A 138 -17.22 -22.82 -7.80
N HIS A 139 -16.65 -21.89 -7.04
CA HIS A 139 -17.39 -21.02 -6.12
C HIS A 139 -18.50 -20.19 -6.79
N TRP A 140 -18.35 -19.84 -8.08
CA TRP A 140 -19.39 -19.11 -8.82
C TRP A 140 -20.59 -19.99 -9.14
N ASP A 141 -20.39 -21.26 -9.51
CA ASP A 141 -21.48 -22.21 -9.78
C ASP A 141 -22.20 -22.59 -8.48
N LEU A 142 -21.44 -22.86 -7.40
CA LEU A 142 -22.00 -23.07 -6.06
C LEU A 142 -22.80 -21.86 -5.57
N GLY A 143 -22.28 -20.65 -5.73
CA GLY A 143 -22.91 -19.43 -5.30
C GLY A 143 -24.25 -19.17 -6.01
N GLU A 144 -24.34 -19.46 -7.30
CA GLU A 144 -25.59 -19.39 -8.09
C GLU A 144 -26.57 -20.50 -7.70
N ASN A 145 -26.11 -21.76 -7.58
CA ASN A 145 -26.93 -22.91 -7.20
C ASN A 145 -27.53 -22.80 -5.78
N LEU A 146 -26.75 -22.21 -4.85
CA LEU A 146 -27.21 -21.90 -3.49
C LEU A 146 -28.07 -20.63 -3.41
N ASP A 147 -28.24 -19.91 -4.51
CA ASP A 147 -28.94 -18.63 -4.61
C ASP A 147 -28.39 -17.55 -3.66
N ILE A 148 -27.07 -17.53 -3.45
CA ILE A 148 -26.38 -16.60 -2.55
C ILE A 148 -25.49 -15.58 -3.27
N LEU A 149 -25.15 -15.83 -4.55
CA LEU A 149 -24.43 -14.90 -5.43
C LEU A 149 -25.25 -14.66 -6.71
N ASP A 150 -25.23 -13.42 -7.21
CA ASP A 150 -25.94 -13.05 -8.44
C ASP A 150 -25.06 -12.14 -9.31
N PHE A 151 -24.33 -12.76 -10.21
CA PHE A 151 -23.44 -12.06 -11.15
C PHE A 151 -24.25 -11.40 -12.29
N ASN A 152 -25.36 -11.99 -12.70
CA ASN A 152 -26.17 -11.49 -13.80
C ASN A 152 -26.83 -10.15 -13.45
N ARG A 153 -27.41 -10.03 -12.24
CA ARG A 153 -28.00 -8.78 -11.77
C ARG A 153 -26.94 -7.73 -11.46
N ALA A 154 -25.80 -8.12 -10.93
CA ALA A 154 -24.65 -7.23 -10.76
C ALA A 154 -24.19 -6.66 -12.11
N GLY A 155 -24.09 -7.51 -13.13
CA GLY A 155 -23.75 -7.11 -14.49
C GLY A 155 -24.69 -6.08 -15.10
N LYS A 156 -26.01 -6.17 -14.82
CA LYS A 156 -27.01 -5.16 -15.26
C LYS A 156 -26.82 -3.81 -14.59
N MET A 157 -26.37 -3.80 -13.33
CA MET A 157 -26.21 -2.56 -12.55
C MET A 157 -24.86 -1.87 -12.82
N SER A 158 -23.79 -2.66 -12.96
CA SER A 158 -22.42 -2.09 -12.88
C SER A 158 -21.46 -2.67 -13.92
N GLY A 159 -21.90 -3.62 -14.77
CA GLY A 159 -21.03 -4.29 -15.72
C GLY A 159 -20.36 -5.56 -15.17
N ALA A 160 -19.35 -6.04 -15.88
CA ALA A 160 -18.57 -7.22 -15.47
C ALA A 160 -17.76 -6.97 -14.20
N ARG A 161 -17.34 -8.06 -13.52
CA ARG A 161 -16.50 -8.01 -12.31
C ARG A 161 -17.13 -7.30 -11.11
N PHE A 162 -18.46 -7.31 -11.04
CA PHE A 162 -19.23 -6.95 -9.84
C PHE A 162 -20.07 -8.13 -9.39
N THR A 163 -20.41 -8.18 -8.12
CA THR A 163 -21.17 -9.27 -7.51
C THR A 163 -22.25 -8.74 -6.59
N VAL A 164 -23.44 -9.31 -6.66
CA VAL A 164 -24.47 -9.15 -5.65
C VAL A 164 -24.43 -10.37 -4.74
N TYR A 165 -24.17 -10.15 -3.46
CA TYR A 165 -24.39 -11.14 -2.40
C TYR A 165 -25.80 -11.01 -1.90
N LYS A 166 -26.49 -12.14 -1.68
CA LYS A 166 -27.87 -12.10 -1.17
C LYS A 166 -28.12 -13.20 -0.13
N GLY A 167 -29.11 -13.00 0.72
CA GLY A 167 -29.51 -13.98 1.73
C GLY A 167 -28.35 -14.42 2.63
N LEU A 168 -28.11 -15.74 2.67
CA LEU A 168 -27.01 -16.31 3.48
C LEU A 168 -25.63 -15.96 2.92
N GLY A 169 -25.48 -15.65 1.63
CA GLY A 169 -24.23 -15.16 1.06
C GLY A 169 -23.85 -13.78 1.60
N ALA A 170 -24.80 -12.83 1.65
CA ALA A 170 -24.58 -11.52 2.26
C ALA A 170 -24.31 -11.63 3.77
N ARG A 171 -24.94 -12.59 4.44
CA ARG A 171 -24.67 -12.87 5.84
C ARG A 171 -23.27 -13.44 6.06
N LEU A 172 -22.82 -14.36 5.19
CA LEU A 172 -21.47 -14.94 5.25
C LEU A 172 -20.38 -13.88 5.05
N GLU A 173 -20.56 -13.00 4.03
CA GLU A 173 -19.66 -11.87 3.81
C GLU A 173 -19.52 -10.99 5.07
N ARG A 174 -20.64 -10.60 5.66
CA ARG A 174 -20.66 -9.80 6.91
C ARG A 174 -20.11 -10.56 8.11
N ALA A 175 -20.38 -11.86 8.22
CA ALA A 175 -19.86 -12.72 9.28
C ALA A 175 -18.33 -12.78 9.25
N LEU A 176 -17.75 -12.92 8.05
CA LEU A 176 -16.31 -12.89 7.85
C LEU A 176 -15.70 -11.54 8.21
N ILE A 177 -16.33 -10.44 7.79
CA ILE A 177 -15.87 -9.08 8.14
C ILE A 177 -15.80 -8.93 9.65
N ASN A 178 -16.88 -9.23 10.36
CA ASN A 178 -16.93 -9.08 11.82
C ASN A 178 -15.92 -10.00 12.51
N PHE A 179 -15.85 -11.27 12.11
CA PHE A 179 -14.89 -12.23 12.67
C PHE A 179 -13.45 -11.78 12.51
N MET A 180 -13.06 -11.30 11.31
CA MET A 180 -11.69 -10.85 11.04
C MET A 180 -11.36 -9.60 11.86
N VAL A 181 -12.26 -8.61 11.90
CA VAL A 181 -12.05 -7.37 12.66
C VAL A 181 -11.95 -7.69 14.16
N ASP A 182 -12.90 -8.47 14.72
CA ASP A 182 -12.89 -8.86 16.14
C ASP A 182 -11.58 -9.59 16.49
N LEU A 183 -11.14 -10.54 15.65
CA LEU A 183 -9.89 -11.27 15.86
C LEU A 183 -8.67 -10.33 15.94
N HIS A 184 -8.58 -9.40 14.99
CA HIS A 184 -7.44 -8.48 14.97
C HIS A 184 -7.47 -7.49 16.13
N VAL A 185 -8.65 -7.04 16.55
CA VAL A 185 -8.80 -6.12 17.69
C VAL A 185 -8.57 -6.86 19.02
N ASP A 186 -9.31 -7.93 19.26
CA ASP A 186 -9.35 -8.57 20.59
C ASP A 186 -8.11 -9.40 20.88
N LYS A 187 -7.54 -10.05 19.86
CA LYS A 187 -6.42 -10.97 20.05
C LYS A 187 -5.08 -10.38 19.61
N HIS A 188 -5.05 -9.68 18.48
CA HIS A 188 -3.79 -9.18 17.91
C HIS A 188 -3.46 -7.75 18.34
N GLY A 189 -4.37 -7.08 19.07
CA GLY A 189 -4.14 -5.76 19.67
C GLY A 189 -4.19 -4.60 18.68
N TYR A 190 -4.85 -4.76 17.54
CA TYR A 190 -5.06 -3.66 16.59
C TYR A 190 -6.16 -2.72 17.08
N THR A 191 -6.01 -1.45 16.78
CA THR A 191 -7.09 -0.47 16.94
C THR A 191 -7.95 -0.47 15.69
N GLU A 192 -9.26 -0.73 15.83
CA GLU A 192 -10.23 -0.63 14.74
C GLU A 192 -10.41 0.83 14.34
N MET A 193 -10.40 1.08 13.03
CA MET A 193 -10.61 2.39 12.44
C MET A 193 -11.73 2.36 11.40
N MET A 194 -12.55 3.41 11.37
CA MET A 194 -13.50 3.67 10.28
C MET A 194 -13.04 4.93 9.54
N THR A 195 -12.61 4.76 8.31
CA THR A 195 -11.96 5.83 7.52
C THR A 195 -12.78 6.21 6.29
N PRO A 196 -12.59 7.42 5.71
CA PRO A 196 -13.21 7.79 4.45
C PRO A 196 -12.77 6.87 3.29
N TYR A 197 -13.69 6.58 2.36
CA TYR A 197 -13.41 5.81 1.14
C TYR A 197 -13.02 6.69 -0.05
N MET A 198 -13.23 7.99 0.07
CA MET A 198 -12.76 9.00 -0.89
C MET A 198 -11.61 9.79 -0.28
N VAL A 199 -10.49 9.88 -1.01
CA VAL A 199 -9.27 10.51 -0.55
C VAL A 199 -8.70 11.46 -1.59
N THR A 200 -7.83 12.37 -1.17
CA THR A 200 -7.14 13.30 -2.07
C THR A 200 -6.01 12.62 -2.84
N ARG A 201 -5.57 13.26 -3.92
CA ARG A 201 -4.37 12.87 -4.69
C ARG A 201 -3.14 12.74 -3.79
N GLU A 202 -2.97 13.67 -2.84
CA GLU A 202 -1.84 13.68 -1.92
C GLU A 202 -1.82 12.42 -1.03
N THR A 203 -2.98 12.00 -0.51
CA THR A 203 -3.13 10.80 0.29
C THR A 203 -2.71 9.54 -0.49
N LEU A 204 -3.15 9.39 -1.76
CA LEU A 204 -2.73 8.29 -2.64
C LEU A 204 -1.23 8.35 -2.99
N THR A 205 -0.67 9.56 -3.08
CA THR A 205 0.77 9.74 -3.31
C THR A 205 1.57 9.32 -2.07
N GLY A 206 1.03 9.56 -0.88
CA GLY A 206 1.64 9.18 0.40
C GLY A 206 1.92 7.69 0.53
N THR A 207 1.06 6.83 0.01
CA THR A 207 1.22 5.36 0.02
C THR A 207 1.78 4.78 -1.28
N GLY A 208 1.97 5.62 -2.33
CA GLY A 208 2.65 5.20 -3.56
C GLY A 208 1.74 4.70 -4.68
N GLN A 209 0.41 4.74 -4.52
CA GLN A 209 -0.52 4.45 -5.61
C GLN A 209 -0.38 5.47 -6.74
N LEU A 210 -0.25 6.75 -6.39
CA LEU A 210 0.04 7.79 -7.37
C LEU A 210 1.51 8.26 -7.28
N PRO A 211 2.09 8.70 -8.41
CA PRO A 211 1.50 8.77 -9.75
C PRO A 211 1.50 7.44 -10.52
N LYS A 212 2.22 6.40 -10.07
CA LYS A 212 2.56 5.18 -10.82
C LYS A 212 1.32 4.42 -11.34
N PHE A 213 0.28 4.28 -10.52
CA PHE A 213 -0.91 3.46 -10.82
C PHE A 213 -2.16 4.29 -11.07
N ALA A 214 -2.02 5.46 -11.71
CA ALA A 214 -3.15 6.35 -11.96
C ALA A 214 -4.29 5.69 -12.76
N GLU A 215 -3.95 4.79 -13.70
CA GLU A 215 -4.92 4.08 -14.54
C GLU A 215 -5.76 3.04 -13.76
N ASP A 216 -5.26 2.57 -12.61
CA ASP A 216 -5.96 1.63 -11.73
C ASP A 216 -6.88 2.33 -10.72
N MET A 217 -6.79 3.65 -10.59
CA MET A 217 -7.55 4.41 -9.61
C MET A 217 -8.83 4.99 -10.21
N TYR A 218 -9.98 4.81 -9.51
CA TYR A 218 -11.20 5.51 -9.83
C TYR A 218 -11.14 6.96 -9.34
N HIS A 219 -11.11 7.90 -10.29
CA HIS A 219 -11.16 9.33 -10.03
C HIS A 219 -12.61 9.83 -10.05
N VAL A 220 -13.00 10.66 -9.08
CA VAL A 220 -14.32 11.28 -9.05
C VAL A 220 -14.31 12.52 -9.92
N GLU A 221 -15.12 12.52 -10.99
CA GLU A 221 -15.17 13.59 -12.00
C GLU A 221 -15.41 14.97 -11.37
N ASN A 222 -14.73 15.99 -11.88
CA ASN A 222 -14.79 17.38 -11.40
C ASN A 222 -14.38 17.59 -9.93
N THR A 223 -13.59 16.71 -9.36
CA THR A 223 -13.04 16.83 -8.01
C THR A 223 -11.57 16.42 -7.99
N GLU A 224 -10.90 16.60 -6.85
CA GLU A 224 -9.55 16.05 -6.57
C GLU A 224 -9.62 14.72 -5.79
N TYR A 225 -10.81 14.10 -5.71
CA TYR A 225 -11.00 12.87 -4.95
C TYR A 225 -10.89 11.62 -5.79
N PHE A 226 -10.42 10.56 -5.15
CA PHE A 226 -10.31 9.20 -5.68
C PHE A 226 -10.95 8.22 -4.70
N LEU A 227 -11.47 7.11 -5.22
CA LEU A 227 -11.88 5.98 -4.39
C LEU A 227 -10.65 5.18 -3.98
N ILE A 228 -10.61 4.74 -2.72
CA ILE A 228 -9.46 3.96 -2.21
C ILE A 228 -9.40 2.56 -2.83
N PRO A 229 -8.22 2.07 -3.23
CA PRO A 229 -8.02 0.68 -3.67
C PRO A 229 -7.81 -0.28 -2.50
N THR A 230 -7.58 0.24 -1.29
CA THR A 230 -7.26 -0.47 -0.04
C THR A 230 -7.33 0.51 1.14
N ALA A 231 -7.68 0.02 2.32
CA ALA A 231 -7.61 0.82 3.55
C ALA A 231 -6.17 1.18 3.96
N GLU A 232 -5.16 0.50 3.42
CA GLU A 232 -3.75 0.89 3.58
C GLU A 232 -3.55 2.39 3.36
N VAL A 233 -4.22 2.95 2.33
CA VAL A 233 -4.12 4.37 1.97
C VAL A 233 -4.50 5.27 3.14
N THR A 234 -5.64 5.02 3.76
CA THR A 234 -6.16 5.87 4.82
C THR A 234 -5.50 5.60 6.16
N LEU A 235 -5.25 4.33 6.48
CA LEU A 235 -4.62 3.94 7.75
C LEU A 235 -3.17 4.43 7.85
N THR A 236 -2.39 4.30 6.77
CA THR A 236 -1.01 4.77 6.74
C THR A 236 -0.94 6.30 6.82
N ASN A 237 -1.78 7.01 6.06
CA ASN A 237 -1.79 8.47 6.07
C ASN A 237 -2.47 9.09 7.29
N TYR A 238 -3.03 8.31 8.21
CA TYR A 238 -3.65 8.83 9.44
C TYR A 238 -2.69 9.73 10.24
N HIS A 239 -1.41 9.40 10.24
CA HIS A 239 -0.35 10.19 10.85
C HIS A 239 0.46 11.04 9.83
N GLY A 240 -0.09 11.31 8.66
CA GLY A 240 0.58 12.12 7.63
C GLY A 240 0.99 13.50 8.15
N GLY A 241 2.27 13.86 7.98
CA GLY A 241 2.83 15.14 8.45
C GLY A 241 3.15 15.21 9.95
N GLU A 242 2.96 14.14 10.71
CA GLU A 242 3.16 14.12 12.16
C GLU A 242 4.56 13.63 12.57
N ILE A 243 4.96 14.02 13.79
CA ILE A 243 6.16 13.51 14.48
C ILE A 243 5.69 12.86 15.79
N LEU A 244 5.66 11.53 15.80
CA LEU A 244 5.28 10.73 16.95
C LEU A 244 6.39 10.69 18.00
N SER A 245 6.07 10.33 19.24
CA SER A 245 7.09 9.95 20.22
C SER A 245 7.49 8.48 20.03
N GLU A 246 8.72 8.14 20.42
CA GLU A 246 9.21 6.74 20.39
C GLU A 246 8.32 5.78 21.20
N GLU A 247 7.72 6.27 22.27
CA GLU A 247 6.87 5.50 23.20
C GLU A 247 5.51 5.14 22.58
N GLU A 248 5.11 5.85 21.53
CA GLU A 248 3.87 5.56 20.81
C GLU A 248 4.01 4.40 19.80
N LEU A 249 5.24 3.98 19.50
CA LEU A 249 5.53 2.90 18.55
C LEU A 249 5.79 1.56 19.26
N PRO A 250 5.36 0.42 18.67
CA PRO A 250 4.63 0.34 17.41
C PRO A 250 3.13 0.71 17.55
N LYS A 251 2.52 1.20 16.46
CA LYS A 251 1.06 1.39 16.32
C LYS A 251 0.49 0.36 15.38
N TYR A 252 -0.67 -0.20 15.75
CA TYR A 252 -1.38 -1.21 14.96
C TYR A 252 -2.81 -0.73 14.68
N TYR A 253 -3.17 -0.66 13.40
CA TYR A 253 -4.50 -0.25 12.94
C TYR A 253 -5.10 -1.29 12.02
N THR A 254 -6.40 -1.55 12.18
CA THR A 254 -7.18 -2.38 11.26
C THR A 254 -8.44 -1.65 10.83
N ALA A 255 -8.85 -1.86 9.58
CA ALA A 255 -10.11 -1.34 9.07
C ALA A 255 -10.73 -2.31 8.07
N PHE A 256 -12.03 -2.48 8.18
CA PHE A 256 -12.84 -2.98 7.09
C PHE A 256 -13.20 -1.84 6.14
N THR A 257 -12.95 -2.02 4.83
CA THR A 257 -13.41 -1.08 3.80
C THR A 257 -13.85 -1.81 2.52
N ALA A 258 -14.75 -1.16 1.77
CA ALA A 258 -14.84 -1.43 0.34
C ALA A 258 -13.57 -0.89 -0.33
N CYS A 259 -13.08 -1.62 -1.33
CA CYS A 259 -11.88 -1.32 -2.12
C CYS A 259 -12.27 -1.27 -3.59
N PHE A 260 -11.69 -0.33 -4.34
CA PHE A 260 -12.06 -0.04 -5.72
C PHE A 260 -10.82 -0.06 -6.61
N ARG A 261 -10.82 -0.91 -7.66
CA ARG A 261 -9.70 -1.06 -8.61
C ARG A 261 -10.23 -1.14 -10.03
N ALA A 262 -9.67 -0.32 -10.93
CA ALA A 262 -10.04 -0.35 -12.35
C ALA A 262 -9.49 -1.59 -13.08
N GLU A 263 -8.52 -2.31 -12.48
CA GLU A 263 -7.94 -3.54 -13.02
C GLU A 263 -7.45 -3.39 -14.48
N ALA A 264 -6.83 -2.25 -14.80
CA ALA A 264 -6.44 -1.85 -16.16
C ALA A 264 -5.50 -2.86 -16.83
N GLY A 265 -4.59 -3.50 -16.06
CA GLY A 265 -3.62 -4.48 -16.57
C GLY A 265 -4.11 -5.93 -16.59
N SER A 266 -5.39 -6.24 -16.25
CA SER A 266 -5.87 -7.60 -15.99
C SER A 266 -6.88 -8.12 -17.03
N ALA A 267 -6.82 -7.62 -18.27
CA ALA A 267 -7.73 -8.06 -19.34
C ALA A 267 -7.66 -9.60 -19.56
N GLY A 268 -8.81 -10.25 -19.50
CA GLY A 268 -8.94 -11.71 -19.73
C GLY A 268 -8.56 -12.62 -18.57
N ARG A 269 -8.05 -12.09 -17.45
CA ARG A 269 -7.69 -12.89 -16.27
C ARG A 269 -8.84 -12.92 -15.27
N ASP A 270 -9.14 -14.11 -14.70
CA ASP A 270 -10.15 -14.31 -13.63
C ASP A 270 -11.46 -13.52 -13.88
N THR A 271 -12.05 -13.68 -15.07
CA THR A 271 -13.24 -12.90 -15.50
C THR A 271 -14.53 -13.36 -14.84
N ARG A 272 -14.55 -14.51 -14.15
CA ARG A 272 -15.69 -15.09 -13.43
C ARG A 272 -15.41 -15.21 -11.95
N GLY A 273 -16.47 -15.12 -11.15
CA GLY A 273 -16.39 -15.34 -9.70
C GLY A 273 -15.87 -14.16 -8.90
N LEU A 274 -15.30 -14.46 -7.72
CA LEU A 274 -14.96 -13.49 -6.67
C LEU A 274 -13.47 -13.13 -6.61
N ILE A 275 -12.63 -13.69 -7.50
CA ILE A 275 -11.16 -13.55 -7.37
C ILE A 275 -10.70 -12.15 -7.76
N ARG A 276 -11.28 -11.58 -8.84
CA ARG A 276 -10.87 -10.29 -9.38
C ARG A 276 -12.08 -9.42 -9.70
N GLN A 277 -12.29 -8.41 -8.85
CA GLN A 277 -13.47 -7.55 -8.88
C GLN A 277 -13.06 -6.07 -8.88
N HIS A 278 -13.87 -5.21 -9.53
CA HIS A 278 -13.72 -3.75 -9.50
C HIS A 278 -14.04 -3.16 -8.12
N GLN A 279 -14.98 -3.80 -7.41
CA GLN A 279 -15.33 -3.48 -6.03
C GLN A 279 -15.31 -4.75 -5.21
N PHE A 280 -14.59 -4.77 -4.10
CA PHE A 280 -14.52 -5.88 -3.16
C PHE A 280 -14.32 -5.39 -1.72
N ASN A 281 -14.60 -6.23 -0.76
CA ASN A 281 -14.41 -5.94 0.66
C ASN A 281 -13.10 -6.52 1.16
N LYS A 282 -12.40 -5.76 2.00
CA LYS A 282 -11.14 -6.18 2.62
C LYS A 282 -11.05 -5.69 4.05
N VAL A 283 -10.58 -6.54 4.94
CA VAL A 283 -10.04 -6.15 6.23
C VAL A 283 -8.55 -5.93 6.05
N GLU A 284 -8.06 -4.76 6.40
CA GLU A 284 -6.66 -4.37 6.24
C GLU A 284 -6.01 -4.17 7.58
N MET A 285 -4.76 -4.55 7.69
CA MET A 285 -3.88 -4.33 8.84
C MET A 285 -2.74 -3.41 8.43
N VAL A 286 -2.45 -2.38 9.24
CA VAL A 286 -1.31 -1.48 9.05
C VAL A 286 -0.56 -1.36 10.36
N LYS A 287 0.78 -1.39 10.27
CA LYS A 287 1.66 -1.11 11.39
C LYS A 287 2.58 0.07 11.10
N LEU A 288 2.81 0.88 12.11
CA LEU A 288 3.86 1.89 12.14
C LEU A 288 4.89 1.42 13.17
N ALA A 289 6.12 1.20 12.75
CA ALA A 289 7.16 0.61 13.57
C ALA A 289 8.47 1.42 13.55
N LYS A 290 9.32 1.20 14.53
CA LYS A 290 10.70 1.66 14.47
C LYS A 290 11.48 0.86 13.42
N PRO A 291 12.48 1.47 12.75
CA PRO A 291 13.26 0.79 11.71
C PRO A 291 13.82 -0.56 12.13
N GLU A 292 14.38 -0.64 13.33
CA GLU A 292 15.02 -1.85 13.89
C GLU A 292 14.04 -3.00 14.16
N ASP A 293 12.75 -2.70 14.37
CA ASP A 293 11.73 -3.69 14.71
C ASP A 293 10.92 -4.15 13.49
N SER A 294 11.00 -3.42 12.35
CA SER A 294 10.03 -3.54 11.26
C SER A 294 10.00 -4.93 10.58
N PHE A 295 11.12 -5.62 10.46
CA PHE A 295 11.13 -6.98 9.88
C PHE A 295 10.52 -8.02 10.85
N LYS A 296 10.70 -7.84 12.16
CA LYS A 296 9.98 -8.64 13.16
C LYS A 296 8.48 -8.37 13.12
N GLU A 297 8.11 -7.11 12.93
CA GLU A 297 6.72 -6.73 12.76
C GLU A 297 6.09 -7.29 11.47
N LEU A 298 6.87 -7.53 10.41
CA LEU A 298 6.42 -8.21 9.21
C LEU A 298 6.05 -9.67 9.50
N GLU A 299 6.88 -10.39 10.26
CA GLU A 299 6.60 -11.77 10.64
C GLU A 299 5.30 -11.88 11.47
N THR A 300 5.12 -11.00 12.46
CA THR A 300 3.89 -11.00 13.26
C THR A 300 2.65 -10.54 12.48
N LEU A 301 2.79 -9.63 11.52
CA LEU A 301 1.72 -9.22 10.61
C LEU A 301 1.26 -10.39 9.74
N THR A 302 2.22 -11.14 9.19
CA THR A 302 1.94 -12.32 8.36
C THR A 302 1.27 -13.42 9.18
N ASP A 303 1.74 -13.69 10.41
CA ASP A 303 1.13 -14.67 11.31
C ASP A 303 -0.31 -14.30 11.69
N ASN A 304 -0.61 -13.00 11.85
CA ASN A 304 -1.97 -12.53 12.09
C ASN A 304 -2.92 -12.83 10.90
N ALA A 305 -2.43 -12.68 9.66
CA ALA A 305 -3.20 -13.06 8.46
C ALA A 305 -3.39 -14.58 8.36
N GLU A 306 -2.34 -15.36 8.64
CA GLU A 306 -2.39 -16.83 8.65
C GLU A 306 -3.38 -17.35 9.71
N GLU A 307 -3.47 -16.70 10.86
CA GLU A 307 -4.36 -17.15 11.94
C GLU A 307 -5.83 -17.12 11.52
N VAL A 308 -6.24 -16.17 10.69
CA VAL A 308 -7.60 -16.15 10.13
C VAL A 308 -7.88 -17.46 9.38
N LEU A 309 -6.95 -17.90 8.52
CA LEU A 309 -7.10 -19.13 7.75
C LEU A 309 -7.03 -20.38 8.63
N ARG A 310 -6.15 -20.40 9.64
CA ARG A 310 -6.07 -21.49 10.59
C ARG A 310 -7.39 -21.70 11.35
N LEU A 311 -8.02 -20.61 11.81
CA LEU A 311 -9.30 -20.66 12.51
C LEU A 311 -10.47 -21.01 11.59
N LEU A 312 -10.38 -20.68 10.30
CA LEU A 312 -11.34 -21.12 9.27
C LEU A 312 -11.08 -22.56 8.79
N GLU A 313 -10.01 -23.19 9.24
CA GLU A 313 -9.57 -24.54 8.84
C GLU A 313 -9.36 -24.66 7.30
N LEU A 314 -8.87 -23.58 6.66
CA LEU A 314 -8.58 -23.52 5.21
C LEU A 314 -7.10 -23.76 4.96
N PRO A 315 -6.72 -24.74 4.11
CA PRO A 315 -5.33 -24.99 3.76
C PRO A 315 -4.70 -23.82 3.02
N PHE A 316 -3.47 -23.46 3.39
CA PHE A 316 -2.75 -22.33 2.78
C PHE A 316 -1.25 -22.58 2.73
N ARG A 317 -0.55 -21.79 1.94
CA ARG A 317 0.90 -21.65 1.96
C ARG A 317 1.31 -20.20 2.08
N VAL A 318 2.55 -19.97 2.52
CA VAL A 318 3.19 -18.65 2.54
C VAL A 318 4.38 -18.67 1.62
N ILE A 319 4.47 -17.70 0.73
CA ILE A 319 5.59 -17.52 -0.20
C ILE A 319 6.25 -16.18 0.03
N THR A 320 7.58 -16.10 -0.19
CA THR A 320 8.28 -14.82 -0.34
C THR A 320 8.30 -14.45 -1.80
N LEU A 321 7.83 -13.24 -2.11
CA LEU A 321 7.89 -12.74 -3.47
C LEU A 321 9.35 -12.47 -3.89
N CYS A 322 9.68 -12.83 -5.13
CA CYS A 322 10.96 -12.47 -5.74
C CYS A 322 10.95 -11.00 -6.21
N THR A 323 12.11 -10.49 -6.58
CA THR A 323 12.29 -9.08 -6.97
C THR A 323 11.37 -8.64 -8.11
N GLY A 324 11.11 -9.50 -9.10
CA GLY A 324 10.28 -9.19 -10.27
C GLY A 324 8.78 -9.16 -9.98
N ASP A 325 8.32 -9.86 -8.92
CA ASP A 325 6.92 -9.92 -8.54
C ASP A 325 6.54 -8.96 -7.39
N MET A 326 7.53 -8.32 -6.78
CA MET A 326 7.29 -7.41 -5.65
C MET A 326 6.56 -6.13 -6.04
N GLY A 327 5.59 -5.73 -5.20
CA GLY A 327 4.90 -4.45 -5.31
C GLY A 327 5.85 -3.24 -5.27
N PHE A 328 5.50 -2.17 -5.97
CA PHE A 328 6.32 -0.97 -6.17
C PHE A 328 6.91 -0.36 -4.89
N GLY A 329 6.11 -0.29 -3.83
CA GLY A 329 6.50 0.34 -2.56
C GLY A 329 7.18 -0.59 -1.57
N SER A 330 7.17 -1.92 -1.78
CA SER A 330 7.64 -2.86 -0.77
C SER A 330 9.14 -3.15 -0.87
N ALA A 331 9.78 -3.33 0.28
CA ALA A 331 11.13 -3.82 0.42
C ALA A 331 11.17 -5.35 0.57
N LYS A 332 10.14 -5.94 1.18
CA LYS A 332 9.94 -7.39 1.31
C LYS A 332 8.46 -7.68 1.45
N THR A 333 7.99 -8.74 0.79
CA THR A 333 6.60 -9.17 0.82
C THR A 333 6.50 -10.68 1.02
N TYR A 334 5.57 -11.08 1.89
CA TYR A 334 5.04 -12.43 1.97
C TYR A 334 3.61 -12.44 1.44
N ASP A 335 3.32 -13.34 0.50
CA ASP A 335 1.96 -13.66 0.12
C ASP A 335 1.49 -14.91 0.86
N VAL A 336 0.29 -14.80 1.43
CA VAL A 336 -0.45 -15.93 1.97
C VAL A 336 -1.44 -16.37 0.89
N GLU A 337 -1.33 -17.61 0.46
CA GLU A 337 -2.14 -18.17 -0.62
C GLU A 337 -3.01 -19.30 -0.11
N VAL A 338 -4.33 -19.22 -0.31
CA VAL A 338 -5.30 -20.24 0.08
C VAL A 338 -5.50 -21.26 -1.02
N TRP A 339 -5.69 -22.53 -0.66
CA TRP A 339 -6.00 -23.57 -1.62
C TRP A 339 -7.40 -23.42 -2.22
N MET A 340 -7.48 -23.49 -3.55
CA MET A 340 -8.73 -23.41 -4.31
C MET A 340 -8.96 -24.74 -5.05
N PRO A 341 -9.78 -25.64 -4.51
CA PRO A 341 -9.98 -26.99 -5.05
C PRO A 341 -10.41 -27.05 -6.51
N ALA A 342 -11.35 -26.19 -6.92
CA ALA A 342 -11.84 -26.15 -8.30
C ALA A 342 -10.80 -25.69 -9.33
N GLN A 343 -9.78 -24.96 -8.88
CA GLN A 343 -8.66 -24.52 -9.72
C GLN A 343 -7.42 -25.43 -9.58
N GLY A 344 -7.38 -26.28 -8.55
CA GLY A 344 -6.25 -27.18 -8.26
C GLY A 344 -4.96 -26.43 -7.92
N LYS A 345 -5.06 -25.20 -7.36
CA LYS A 345 -3.91 -24.35 -7.03
C LYS A 345 -4.15 -23.44 -5.83
N TYR A 346 -3.06 -22.92 -5.30
CA TYR A 346 -3.09 -21.86 -4.30
C TYR A 346 -3.35 -20.50 -4.98
N ARG A 347 -4.08 -19.62 -4.29
CA ARG A 347 -4.40 -18.27 -4.76
C ARG A 347 -4.14 -17.28 -3.63
N GLU A 348 -3.45 -16.19 -3.96
CA GLU A 348 -3.20 -15.09 -3.04
C GLU A 348 -4.50 -14.61 -2.37
N ILE A 349 -4.50 -14.53 -1.04
CA ILE A 349 -5.60 -14.02 -0.23
C ILE A 349 -5.17 -12.88 0.69
N SER A 350 -3.88 -12.80 0.97
CA SER A 350 -3.25 -11.69 1.67
C SER A 350 -1.84 -11.46 1.14
N SER A 351 -1.44 -10.21 1.03
CA SER A 351 -0.08 -9.80 0.73
C SER A 351 0.42 -8.91 1.87
N CYS A 352 1.42 -9.40 2.61
CA CYS A 352 1.97 -8.75 3.80
C CYS A 352 3.33 -8.12 3.46
N SER A 353 3.42 -6.80 3.51
CA SER A 353 4.58 -6.04 3.02
C SER A 353 5.21 -5.14 4.08
N ASN A 354 6.54 -5.11 4.09
CA ASN A 354 7.31 -4.07 4.76
C ASN A 354 7.73 -3.03 3.72
N MET A 355 7.25 -1.80 3.90
CA MET A 355 7.57 -0.67 3.01
C MET A 355 8.81 0.09 3.47
N THR A 356 9.42 -0.29 4.58
CA THR A 356 10.48 0.46 5.25
C THR A 356 10.07 1.94 5.43
N ASP A 357 10.94 2.89 5.15
CA ASP A 357 10.63 4.32 5.25
C ASP A 357 10.03 4.93 3.95
N PHE A 358 9.77 4.10 2.93
CA PHE A 358 9.35 4.56 1.60
C PHE A 358 8.06 5.37 1.61
N GLN A 359 7.02 4.87 2.28
CA GLN A 359 5.75 5.57 2.43
C GLN A 359 5.85 6.70 3.46
N ALA A 360 6.56 6.50 4.55
CA ALA A 360 6.77 7.51 5.56
C ALA A 360 7.48 8.75 5.01
N ARG A 361 8.41 8.61 4.06
CA ARG A 361 9.02 9.74 3.34
C ARG A 361 8.03 10.46 2.44
N ARG A 362 7.08 9.75 1.81
CA ARG A 362 6.04 10.35 0.96
C ARG A 362 5.00 11.11 1.78
N ALA A 363 4.52 10.49 2.86
CA ALA A 363 3.49 11.04 3.75
C ALA A 363 4.07 11.91 4.89
N ASN A 364 5.41 12.04 4.99
CA ASN A 364 6.12 12.78 6.02
C ASN A 364 5.79 12.33 7.46
N ILE A 365 5.78 11.01 7.70
CA ILE A 365 5.50 10.41 9.01
C ILE A 365 6.81 10.14 9.72
N LYS A 366 7.03 10.77 10.85
CA LYS A 366 8.28 10.68 11.60
C LYS A 366 8.03 10.31 13.06
N PHE A 367 9.08 9.92 13.74
CA PHE A 367 9.10 9.78 15.19
C PHE A 367 10.37 10.39 15.76
N ARG A 368 10.41 10.58 17.07
CA ARG A 368 11.55 11.16 17.77
C ARG A 368 11.95 10.32 18.97
N ARG A 369 13.24 9.96 19.03
CA ARG A 369 13.83 9.27 20.18
C ARG A 369 14.13 10.29 21.29
N GLY A 370 13.22 10.32 22.25
CA GLY A 370 13.29 11.29 23.35
C GLY A 370 13.10 12.75 22.92
N PRO A 371 12.99 13.69 23.89
CA PRO A 371 12.57 15.08 23.63
C PRO A 371 13.55 15.90 22.76
N LYS A 372 14.83 15.53 22.74
CA LYS A 372 15.91 16.24 22.00
C LYS A 372 16.43 15.48 20.79
N GLY A 373 15.90 14.28 20.51
CA GLY A 373 16.29 13.47 19.36
C GLY A 373 15.96 14.16 18.02
N LYS A 374 16.73 13.86 16.98
CA LYS A 374 16.37 14.26 15.61
C LYS A 374 15.19 13.42 15.15
N PRO A 375 14.23 13.99 14.39
CA PRO A 375 13.16 13.18 13.80
C PRO A 375 13.71 12.16 12.80
N GLU A 376 13.26 10.91 12.92
CA GLU A 376 13.54 9.80 12.04
C GLU A 376 12.23 9.39 11.35
N PHE A 377 12.29 8.80 10.15
CA PHE A 377 11.09 8.24 9.50
C PHE A 377 10.70 6.92 10.16
N VAL A 378 9.40 6.72 10.37
CA VAL A 378 8.88 5.40 10.77
C VAL A 378 9.00 4.42 9.60
N HIS A 379 9.00 3.12 9.87
CA HIS A 379 8.71 2.10 8.88
C HIS A 379 7.22 1.78 8.88
N THR A 380 6.64 1.62 7.69
CA THR A 380 5.23 1.25 7.53
C THR A 380 5.13 -0.18 7.01
N LEU A 381 4.13 -0.90 7.48
CA LEU A 381 3.82 -2.26 7.06
C LEU A 381 2.32 -2.36 6.82
N ASN A 382 1.93 -3.16 5.84
CA ASN A 382 0.52 -3.44 5.59
C ASN A 382 0.33 -4.90 5.20
N GLY A 383 -0.88 -5.40 5.43
CA GLY A 383 -1.30 -6.72 4.98
C GLY A 383 -2.80 -6.90 5.08
N SER A 384 -3.36 -7.71 4.19
CA SER A 384 -4.79 -8.02 4.28
C SER A 384 -5.06 -9.01 5.40
N GLY A 385 -6.07 -8.74 6.16
CA GLY A 385 -6.47 -9.62 7.26
C GLY A 385 -7.91 -10.16 7.21
N LEU A 386 -8.52 -10.53 6.05
CA LEU A 386 -8.09 -10.87 4.69
C LEU A 386 -8.93 -10.15 3.62
N ALA A 387 -8.73 -10.55 2.33
CA ALA A 387 -9.66 -10.23 1.23
C ALA A 387 -10.96 -11.05 1.39
N VAL A 388 -12.08 -10.38 1.76
CA VAL A 388 -13.31 -11.07 2.22
C VAL A 388 -13.94 -11.91 1.10
N GLY A 389 -14.07 -11.37 -0.11
CA GLY A 389 -14.64 -12.11 -1.24
C GLY A 389 -13.84 -13.35 -1.64
N ARG A 390 -12.49 -13.31 -1.59
CA ARG A 390 -11.64 -14.48 -1.82
C ARG A 390 -11.82 -15.52 -0.69
N THR A 391 -12.02 -15.07 0.54
CA THR A 391 -12.30 -15.96 1.67
C THR A 391 -13.65 -16.65 1.51
N VAL A 392 -14.69 -15.93 1.04
CA VAL A 392 -15.98 -16.55 0.68
C VAL A 392 -15.77 -17.61 -0.40
N ALA A 393 -15.04 -17.29 -1.48
CA ALA A 393 -14.75 -18.26 -2.54
C ALA A 393 -14.03 -19.51 -2.01
N ALA A 394 -13.04 -19.33 -1.14
CA ALA A 394 -12.30 -20.44 -0.53
C ALA A 394 -13.19 -21.31 0.37
N ILE A 395 -14.08 -20.71 1.17
CA ILE A 395 -15.03 -21.47 2.00
C ILE A 395 -15.99 -22.26 1.10
N LEU A 396 -16.58 -21.63 0.07
CA LEU A 396 -17.49 -22.31 -0.83
C LEU A 396 -16.81 -23.55 -1.46
N GLU A 397 -15.59 -23.41 -1.96
CA GLU A 397 -14.90 -24.50 -2.62
C GLU A 397 -14.36 -25.58 -1.67
N ASN A 398 -13.79 -25.23 -0.51
CA ASN A 398 -13.21 -26.19 0.44
C ASN A 398 -14.27 -26.90 1.30
N CYS A 399 -15.39 -26.25 1.60
CA CYS A 399 -16.40 -26.74 2.54
C CYS A 399 -17.64 -27.33 1.82
N GLN A 400 -17.64 -27.43 0.49
CA GLN A 400 -18.73 -28.00 -0.28
C GLN A 400 -18.94 -29.50 0.00
N GLN A 401 -20.17 -29.96 -0.16
CA GLN A 401 -20.58 -31.36 0.00
C GLN A 401 -21.10 -31.92 -1.33
N ALA A 402 -21.21 -33.24 -1.43
CA ALA A 402 -21.68 -33.93 -2.63
C ALA A 402 -23.08 -33.52 -3.09
N ASP A 403 -23.94 -33.09 -2.16
CA ASP A 403 -25.29 -32.59 -2.44
C ASP A 403 -25.33 -31.11 -2.86
N GLY A 404 -24.19 -30.45 -3.00
CA GLY A 404 -24.07 -29.03 -3.32
C GLY A 404 -24.28 -28.08 -2.13
N SER A 405 -24.48 -28.60 -0.93
CA SER A 405 -24.48 -27.77 0.29
C SER A 405 -23.05 -27.35 0.69
N VAL A 406 -22.95 -26.32 1.55
CA VAL A 406 -21.68 -25.84 2.08
C VAL A 406 -21.75 -25.76 3.60
N VAL A 407 -20.83 -26.47 4.27
CA VAL A 407 -20.67 -26.44 5.72
C VAL A 407 -19.96 -25.15 6.14
N ILE A 408 -20.51 -24.44 7.11
CA ILE A 408 -19.91 -23.21 7.62
C ILE A 408 -18.78 -23.55 8.60
N PRO A 409 -17.58 -22.95 8.46
CA PRO A 409 -16.52 -23.07 9.45
C PRO A 409 -17.03 -22.77 10.88
N LYS A 410 -16.68 -23.61 11.85
CA LYS A 410 -17.23 -23.55 13.21
C LYS A 410 -17.11 -22.17 13.86
N VAL A 411 -15.99 -21.49 13.63
CA VAL A 411 -15.72 -20.15 14.16
C VAL A 411 -16.72 -19.11 13.64
N LEU A 412 -17.31 -19.31 12.46
CA LEU A 412 -18.29 -18.40 11.88
C LEU A 412 -19.74 -18.68 12.28
N VAL A 413 -20.06 -19.85 12.84
CA VAL A 413 -21.43 -20.23 13.20
C VAL A 413 -22.10 -19.19 14.11
N PRO A 414 -21.45 -18.65 15.16
CA PRO A 414 -22.03 -17.57 15.97
C PRO A 414 -22.37 -16.32 15.15
N TYR A 415 -21.47 -15.90 14.26
CA TYR A 415 -21.68 -14.75 13.35
C TYR A 415 -22.75 -15.01 12.30
N MET A 416 -22.96 -16.28 11.92
CA MET A 416 -24.04 -16.73 11.05
C MET A 416 -25.39 -16.92 11.78
N GLY A 417 -25.44 -16.62 13.11
CA GLY A 417 -26.64 -16.76 13.94
C GLY A 417 -27.10 -18.20 14.07
N GLY A 418 -26.15 -19.12 14.20
CA GLY A 418 -26.36 -20.53 14.40
C GLY A 418 -26.59 -21.34 13.12
N VAL A 419 -26.43 -20.72 11.93
CA VAL A 419 -26.50 -21.48 10.66
C VAL A 419 -25.18 -22.23 10.49
N GLU A 420 -25.27 -23.56 10.41
CA GLU A 420 -24.11 -24.46 10.26
C GLU A 420 -23.92 -24.92 8.81
N VAL A 421 -24.98 -24.91 7.98
CA VAL A 421 -24.95 -25.38 6.59
C VAL A 421 -25.79 -24.47 5.71
N ILE A 422 -25.26 -24.08 4.55
CA ILE A 422 -26.02 -23.44 3.47
C ILE A 422 -26.43 -24.55 2.49
N THR A 423 -27.73 -24.72 2.28
CA THR A 423 -28.29 -25.75 1.38
C THR A 423 -28.79 -25.15 0.09
N PRO A 424 -28.78 -25.90 -1.04
CA PRO A 424 -29.39 -25.46 -2.27
C PRO A 424 -30.85 -25.00 -2.09
N ALA A 425 -31.24 -23.94 -2.83
CA ALA A 425 -32.63 -23.50 -2.86
C ALA A 425 -33.52 -24.64 -3.40
N LYS A 426 -34.64 -24.85 -2.72
CA LYS A 426 -35.63 -25.85 -3.17
C LYS A 426 -36.38 -25.41 -4.43
#